data_0b25600b233b188fb79b6168ab540769
#
_entry.id   0b25600b233b188fb79b6168ab540769
#
_cell.length_a   1.000
_cell.length_b   1.000
_cell.length_c   1.000
_cell.angle_alpha   90.00
_cell.angle_beta   90.00
_cell.angle_gamma   90.00
#
_symmetry.space_group_name_H-M   'P 1'
#
loop_
_entity.id
_entity.type
_entity.pdbx_description
1 polymer ?
#
loop_
_entity_poly.entity_id
_entity_poly.type
_entity_poly.pdbx_seq_one_letter_code
_entity_poly.pdbx_strand_id
1 'polypeptide(L)'
;MPTFSRVSTGVEGLDEILNFLQMGDNVVMQVDDIEAYKSFVLPYVRTALAAHRRVVYMRFSHHEALLKNTGQITVYKLNANAGFESFSTQVHNIIRQEGRDVFYVFDCLSDLLLAWATDLMVGNFFVITCPYLFELNTVAYFALLRGRHSFKTVARIRDTTQVLLDVYNYQDKVCVHPLK
;
A
#
# COMPACT_ATOMS: atom_id res chain seq x y z
N MET A 1 -20.08 10.74 -17.30
CA MET A 1 -20.13 10.00 -16.03
C MET A 1 -18.79 9.33 -15.85
N PRO A 2 -18.13 9.41 -14.69
CA PRO A 2 -16.95 8.61 -14.46
C PRO A 2 -17.38 7.15 -14.50
N THR A 3 -16.87 6.41 -15.45
CA THR A 3 -16.96 4.95 -15.45
C THR A 3 -16.16 4.46 -14.26
N PHE A 4 -16.84 4.07 -13.20
CA PHE A 4 -16.19 3.37 -12.08
C PHE A 4 -15.59 2.08 -12.63
N SER A 5 -14.32 2.12 -12.96
CA SER A 5 -13.63 0.93 -13.43
C SER A 5 -13.33 0.06 -12.22
N ARG A 6 -14.01 -1.06 -12.12
CA ARG A 6 -13.75 -2.08 -11.09
C ARG A 6 -12.35 -2.64 -11.28
N VAL A 7 -11.62 -2.72 -10.16
CA VAL A 7 -10.26 -3.24 -10.12
C VAL A 7 -10.23 -4.49 -9.26
N SER A 8 -9.78 -5.60 -9.83
CA SER A 8 -9.63 -6.83 -9.07
C SER A 8 -8.39 -6.78 -8.17
N THR A 9 -8.53 -7.30 -6.97
CA THR A 9 -7.41 -7.56 -6.06
C THR A 9 -6.56 -8.76 -6.49
N GLY A 10 -7.04 -9.56 -7.42
CA GLY A 10 -6.46 -10.84 -7.81
C GLY A 10 -6.83 -11.99 -6.85
N VAL A 11 -7.65 -11.73 -5.84
CA VAL A 11 -8.16 -12.71 -4.88
C VAL A 11 -9.70 -12.68 -4.94
N GLU A 12 -10.29 -13.73 -5.52
CA GLU A 12 -11.74 -13.79 -5.81
C GLU A 12 -12.60 -13.50 -4.58
N GLY A 13 -12.34 -14.19 -3.45
CA GLY A 13 -13.11 -13.97 -2.22
C GLY A 13 -12.97 -12.55 -1.65
N LEU A 14 -11.84 -11.88 -1.88
CA LEU A 14 -11.65 -10.48 -1.47
C LEU A 14 -12.40 -9.53 -2.41
N ASP A 15 -12.39 -9.81 -3.71
CA ASP A 15 -13.17 -9.04 -4.69
C ASP A 15 -14.66 -9.11 -4.40
N GLU A 16 -15.18 -10.27 -4.00
CA GLU A 16 -16.58 -10.43 -3.59
C GLU A 16 -16.92 -9.59 -2.35
N ILE A 17 -16.08 -9.67 -1.30
CA ILE A 17 -16.29 -8.95 -0.04
C ILE A 17 -16.26 -7.43 -0.27
N LEU A 18 -15.30 -6.93 -1.06
CA LEU A 18 -15.12 -5.50 -1.33
C LEU A 18 -16.03 -4.97 -2.44
N ASN A 19 -16.73 -5.85 -3.17
CA ASN A 19 -17.38 -5.53 -4.44
C ASN A 19 -16.39 -4.84 -5.41
N PHE A 20 -15.19 -5.38 -5.50
CA PHE A 20 -13.99 -4.87 -6.18
C PHE A 20 -13.44 -3.55 -5.60
N LEU A 21 -12.20 -3.28 -5.92
CA LEU A 21 -11.59 -1.97 -5.70
C LEU A 21 -12.06 -0.98 -6.78
N GLN A 22 -11.91 0.28 -6.47
CA GLN A 22 -12.14 1.37 -7.42
C GLN A 22 -10.81 2.08 -7.73
N MET A 23 -10.72 2.67 -8.90
CA MET A 23 -9.60 3.57 -9.18
C MET A 23 -9.65 4.74 -8.20
N GLY A 24 -8.50 5.04 -7.58
CA GLY A 24 -8.37 5.99 -6.48
C GLY A 24 -8.22 5.32 -5.11
N ASP A 25 -8.51 4.02 -4.98
CA ASP A 25 -8.44 3.35 -3.69
C ASP A 25 -7.01 3.18 -3.18
N ASN A 26 -6.79 3.61 -1.95
CA ASN A 26 -5.64 3.27 -1.15
C ASN A 26 -6.04 2.16 -0.17
N VAL A 27 -5.35 1.04 -0.24
CA VAL A 27 -5.63 -0.15 0.57
C VAL A 27 -4.54 -0.31 1.61
N VAL A 28 -4.91 -0.27 2.87
CA VAL A 28 -4.01 -0.53 3.99
C VAL A 28 -4.33 -1.90 4.58
N MET A 29 -3.33 -2.75 4.71
CA MET A 29 -3.45 -4.07 5.34
C MET A 29 -2.71 -4.05 6.67
N GLN A 30 -3.43 -4.29 7.75
CA GLN A 30 -2.85 -4.53 9.07
C GLN A 30 -2.55 -6.01 9.17
N VAL A 31 -1.28 -6.37 9.25
CA VAL A 31 -0.78 -7.75 9.16
C VAL A 31 0.08 -8.13 10.37
N ASP A 32 0.21 -9.42 10.62
CA ASP A 32 1.10 -9.92 11.68
C ASP A 32 2.56 -9.98 11.22
N ASP A 33 2.78 -10.27 9.93
CA ASP A 33 4.09 -10.31 9.31
C ASP A 33 4.04 -9.91 7.83
N ILE A 34 5.22 -9.70 7.24
CA ILE A 34 5.33 -9.22 5.85
C ILE A 34 4.94 -10.29 4.82
N GLU A 35 5.04 -11.57 5.14
CA GLU A 35 4.64 -12.65 4.23
C GLU A 35 3.13 -12.68 4.02
N ALA A 36 2.36 -12.35 5.08
CA ALA A 36 0.92 -12.17 4.96
C ALA A 36 0.57 -11.05 3.97
N TYR A 37 1.26 -9.91 4.03
CA TYR A 37 1.09 -8.83 3.06
C TYR A 37 1.48 -9.24 1.64
N LYS A 38 2.62 -9.91 1.49
CA LYS A 38 3.12 -10.39 0.20
C LYS A 38 2.14 -11.31 -0.51
N SER A 39 1.39 -12.14 0.26
CA SER A 39 0.37 -13.04 -0.30
C SER A 39 -0.78 -12.31 -1.01
N PHE A 40 -1.05 -11.06 -0.66
CA PHE A 40 -2.01 -10.19 -1.36
C PHE A 40 -1.37 -9.35 -2.46
N VAL A 41 -0.13 -8.92 -2.26
CA VAL A 41 0.61 -8.13 -3.26
C VAL A 41 0.83 -8.91 -4.55
N LEU A 42 1.22 -10.19 -4.46
CA LEU A 42 1.53 -10.99 -5.66
C LEU A 42 0.34 -11.17 -6.61
N PRO A 43 -0.87 -11.58 -6.15
CA PRO A 43 -2.02 -11.68 -7.05
C PRO A 43 -2.47 -10.30 -7.57
N TYR A 44 -2.43 -9.26 -6.76
CA TYR A 44 -2.74 -7.89 -7.16
C TYR A 44 -1.86 -7.43 -8.33
N VAL A 45 -0.55 -7.57 -8.20
CA VAL A 45 0.41 -7.18 -9.25
C VAL A 45 0.23 -8.03 -10.51
N ARG A 46 0.04 -9.34 -10.36
CA ARG A 46 -0.19 -10.24 -11.50
C ARG A 46 -1.43 -9.82 -12.29
N THR A 47 -2.52 -9.52 -11.60
CA THR A 47 -3.78 -9.08 -12.22
C THR A 47 -3.64 -7.72 -12.89
N ALA A 48 -2.94 -6.78 -12.25
CA ALA A 48 -2.66 -5.47 -12.81
C ALA A 48 -1.85 -5.56 -14.10
N LEU A 49 -0.78 -6.37 -14.12
CA LEU A 49 0.05 -6.59 -15.31
C LEU A 49 -0.74 -7.27 -16.43
N ALA A 50 -1.58 -8.26 -16.13
CA ALA A 50 -2.47 -8.92 -17.10
C ALA A 50 -3.47 -7.93 -17.73
N ALA A 51 -3.87 -6.91 -16.98
CA ALA A 51 -4.72 -5.82 -17.47
C ALA A 51 -3.93 -4.65 -18.10
N HIS A 52 -2.65 -4.86 -18.42
CA HIS A 52 -1.73 -3.86 -19.00
C HIS A 52 -1.62 -2.56 -18.19
N ARG A 53 -1.76 -2.66 -16.85
CA ARG A 53 -1.58 -1.53 -15.93
C ARG A 53 -0.10 -1.33 -15.63
N ARG A 54 0.31 -0.06 -15.46
CA ARG A 54 1.64 0.27 -14.98
C ARG A 54 1.72 -0.02 -13.48
N VAL A 55 2.74 -0.75 -13.07
CA VAL A 55 2.97 -1.11 -11.66
C VAL A 55 4.29 -0.50 -11.19
N VAL A 56 4.24 0.20 -10.07
CA VAL A 56 5.39 0.84 -9.42
C VAL A 56 5.56 0.27 -8.01
N TYR A 57 6.76 -0.15 -7.70
CA TYR A 57 7.13 -0.64 -6.38
C TYR A 57 8.04 0.36 -5.66
N MET A 58 7.54 0.90 -4.54
CA MET A 58 8.24 1.82 -3.65
C MET A 58 8.97 1.03 -2.57
N ARG A 59 10.26 0.73 -2.79
CA ARG A 59 11.07 -0.08 -1.90
C ARG A 59 11.91 0.78 -0.97
N PHE A 60 11.74 0.62 0.34
CA PHE A 60 12.48 1.33 1.38
C PHE A 60 12.81 0.51 2.62
N SER A 61 12.28 -0.69 2.75
CA SER A 61 12.47 -1.57 3.91
C SER A 61 13.71 -2.45 3.78
N HIS A 62 14.14 -3.02 4.89
CA HIS A 62 15.29 -3.94 4.95
C HIS A 62 14.90 -5.40 4.74
N HIS A 63 13.61 -5.75 4.81
CA HIS A 63 13.15 -7.11 4.51
C HIS A 63 13.42 -7.50 3.05
N GLU A 64 13.33 -8.77 2.72
CA GLU A 64 13.42 -9.25 1.35
C GLU A 64 12.39 -8.55 0.45
N ALA A 65 12.76 -8.26 -0.79
CA ALA A 65 11.89 -7.58 -1.73
C ALA A 65 10.57 -8.34 -1.94
N LEU A 66 9.45 -7.64 -1.83
CA LEU A 66 8.12 -8.21 -2.08
C LEU A 66 7.97 -8.67 -3.54
N LEU A 67 8.55 -7.91 -4.45
CA LEU A 67 8.48 -8.14 -5.88
C LEU A 67 9.88 -8.25 -6.47
N LYS A 68 10.06 -9.22 -7.37
CA LYS A 68 11.28 -9.33 -8.18
C LYS A 68 11.21 -8.34 -9.35
N ASN A 69 12.32 -7.68 -9.62
CA ASN A 69 12.42 -6.82 -10.81
C ASN A 69 12.52 -7.69 -12.06
N THR A 70 11.41 -7.85 -12.76
CA THR A 70 11.29 -8.65 -14.00
C THR A 70 11.31 -7.77 -15.26
N GLY A 71 11.52 -6.46 -15.12
CA GLY A 71 11.38 -5.50 -16.21
C GLY A 71 9.95 -5.11 -16.57
N GLN A 72 8.95 -5.77 -15.96
CA GLN A 72 7.53 -5.46 -16.15
C GLN A 72 6.99 -4.46 -15.12
N ILE A 73 7.75 -4.23 -14.06
CA ILE A 73 7.42 -3.26 -13.00
C ILE A 73 8.55 -2.24 -12.86
N THR A 74 8.21 -1.04 -12.46
CA THR A 74 9.19 0.00 -12.11
C THR A 74 9.48 -0.07 -10.62
N VAL A 75 10.74 -0.20 -10.23
CA VAL A 75 11.18 -0.27 -8.83
C VAL A 75 11.95 0.98 -8.47
N TYR A 76 11.45 1.75 -7.51
CA TYR A 76 12.17 2.87 -6.92
C TYR A 76 12.70 2.47 -5.54
N LYS A 77 14.03 2.60 -5.37
CA LYS A 77 14.70 2.41 -4.08
C LYS A 77 14.79 3.75 -3.38
N LEU A 78 14.17 3.84 -2.21
CA LEU A 78 14.08 5.03 -1.38
C LEU A 78 14.89 4.86 -0.11
N ASN A 79 15.48 5.95 0.38
CA ASN A 79 16.25 5.96 1.61
C ASN A 79 15.45 6.63 2.75
N ALA A 80 14.84 5.81 3.61
CA ALA A 80 14.12 6.32 4.77
C ALA A 80 15.02 7.05 5.78
N ASN A 81 16.31 6.69 5.84
CA ASN A 81 17.29 7.34 6.73
C ASN A 81 17.66 8.78 6.29
N ALA A 82 17.26 9.20 5.11
CA ALA A 82 17.40 10.60 4.68
C ALA A 82 16.48 11.58 5.45
N GLY A 83 15.60 11.05 6.30
CA GLY A 83 14.65 11.79 7.13
C GLY A 83 13.28 11.94 6.47
N PHE A 84 12.31 12.30 7.31
CA PHE A 84 10.90 12.40 6.93
C PHE A 84 10.65 13.32 5.73
N GLU A 85 11.20 14.54 5.75
CA GLU A 85 10.96 15.52 4.69
C GLU A 85 11.57 15.09 3.36
N SER A 86 12.81 14.61 3.38
CA SER A 86 13.51 14.15 2.17
C SER A 86 12.81 12.94 1.57
N PHE A 87 12.43 11.96 2.39
CA PHE A 87 11.72 10.78 1.96
C PHE A 87 10.35 11.11 1.36
N SER A 88 9.55 11.92 2.04
CA SER A 88 8.23 12.34 1.57
C SER A 88 8.32 13.11 0.26
N THR A 89 9.30 13.99 0.12
CA THR A 89 9.56 14.74 -1.12
C THR A 89 9.93 13.81 -2.27
N GLN A 90 10.79 12.82 -2.05
CA GLN A 90 11.15 11.83 -3.07
C GLN A 90 9.92 11.03 -3.52
N VAL A 91 9.11 10.52 -2.58
CA VAL A 91 7.89 9.78 -2.90
C VAL A 91 6.93 10.62 -3.74
N HIS A 92 6.68 11.89 -3.34
CA HIS A 92 5.79 12.78 -4.07
C HIS A 92 6.31 13.13 -5.47
N ASN A 93 7.62 13.30 -5.63
CA ASN A 93 8.22 13.54 -6.94
C ASN A 93 8.05 12.34 -7.88
N ILE A 94 8.23 11.12 -7.36
CA ILE A 94 8.00 9.89 -8.14
C ILE A 94 6.52 9.78 -8.54
N ILE A 95 5.59 9.97 -7.60
CA ILE A 95 4.16 9.91 -7.89
C ILE A 95 3.77 10.93 -8.96
N ARG A 96 4.30 12.15 -8.88
CA ARG A 96 4.08 13.21 -9.87
C ARG A 96 4.65 12.84 -11.23
N GLN A 97 5.85 12.26 -11.28
CA GLN A 97 6.51 11.82 -12.51
C GLN A 97 5.74 10.67 -13.19
N GLU A 98 5.29 9.70 -12.41
CA GLU A 98 4.53 8.55 -12.92
C GLU A 98 3.12 8.95 -13.36
N GLY A 99 2.52 9.94 -12.72
CA GLY A 99 1.23 10.51 -13.11
C GLY A 99 0.02 9.65 -12.74
N ARG A 100 -0.98 9.64 -13.61
CA ARG A 100 -2.30 9.04 -13.34
C ARG A 100 -2.37 7.54 -13.66
N ASP A 101 -3.36 6.89 -13.06
CA ASP A 101 -3.79 5.52 -13.37
C ASP A 101 -2.70 4.45 -13.12
N VAL A 102 -1.81 4.71 -12.15
CA VAL A 102 -0.70 3.83 -11.76
C VAL A 102 -1.11 2.95 -10.59
N PHE A 103 -0.60 1.73 -10.56
CA PHE A 103 -0.78 0.76 -9.49
C PHE A 103 0.49 0.72 -8.65
N TYR A 104 0.37 1.06 -7.37
CA TYR A 104 1.50 1.14 -6.44
C TYR A 104 1.51 -0.02 -5.45
N VAL A 105 2.71 -0.47 -5.15
CA VAL A 105 3.01 -1.30 -3.99
C VAL A 105 4.05 -0.55 -3.15
N PHE A 106 3.72 -0.30 -1.89
CA PHE A 106 4.66 0.24 -0.91
C PHE A 106 5.17 -0.87 0.00
N ASP A 107 6.42 -0.81 0.39
CA ASP A 107 6.95 -1.60 1.49
C ASP A 107 6.19 -1.28 2.79
N CYS A 108 6.43 -2.09 3.83
CA CYS A 108 5.76 -1.93 5.10
C CYS A 108 6.04 -0.57 5.75
N LEU A 109 4.99 0.22 5.98
CA LEU A 109 5.11 1.54 6.61
C LEU A 109 5.70 1.47 8.04
N SER A 110 5.50 0.35 8.73
CA SER A 110 6.05 0.15 10.07
C SER A 110 7.57 0.13 10.11
N ASP A 111 8.23 -0.18 9.00
CA ASP A 111 9.69 -0.17 8.90
C ASP A 111 10.25 1.26 8.91
N LEU A 112 9.45 2.25 8.60
CA LEU A 112 9.82 3.67 8.73
C LEU A 112 10.10 4.07 10.18
N LEU A 113 9.57 3.32 11.17
CA LEU A 113 9.87 3.54 12.59
C LEU A 113 11.35 3.27 12.94
N LEU A 114 12.06 2.51 12.11
CA LEU A 114 13.50 2.28 12.29
C LEU A 114 14.33 3.51 11.92
N ALA A 115 13.80 4.36 11.07
CA ALA A 115 14.49 5.55 10.56
C ALA A 115 13.94 6.86 11.13
N TRP A 116 12.68 6.89 11.55
CA TRP A 116 12.01 8.12 12.00
C TRP A 116 11.79 8.12 13.51
N ALA A 117 11.87 9.31 14.10
CA ALA A 117 11.87 9.48 15.54
C ALA A 117 10.53 9.15 16.21
N THR A 118 9.42 9.26 15.50
CA THR A 118 8.08 9.06 16.07
C THR A 118 7.13 8.33 15.14
N ASP A 119 6.24 7.55 15.72
CA ASP A 119 5.12 6.92 15.08
C ASP A 119 4.18 7.94 14.39
N LEU A 120 4.06 9.14 14.96
CA LEU A 120 3.26 10.21 14.38
C LEU A 120 3.74 10.62 12.97
N MET A 121 5.05 10.54 12.70
CA MET A 121 5.62 10.85 11.38
C MET A 121 5.13 9.86 10.33
N VAL A 122 4.96 8.59 10.66
CA VAL A 122 4.39 7.58 9.76
C VAL A 122 2.95 7.93 9.40
N GLY A 123 2.14 8.29 10.40
CA GLY A 123 0.78 8.77 10.19
C GLY A 123 0.72 10.04 9.34
N ASN A 124 1.61 11.00 9.57
CA ASN A 124 1.68 12.23 8.79
C ASN A 124 2.07 11.96 7.33
N PHE A 125 3.06 11.10 7.09
CA PHE A 125 3.42 10.68 5.75
C PHE A 125 2.21 10.14 4.99
N PHE A 126 1.44 9.24 5.62
CA PHE A 126 0.26 8.65 5.00
C PHE A 126 -0.82 9.69 4.71
N VAL A 127 -1.10 10.59 5.65
CA VAL A 127 -2.13 11.63 5.52
C VAL A 127 -1.84 12.62 4.37
N ILE A 128 -0.56 12.89 4.09
CA ILE A 128 -0.18 13.76 2.96
C ILE A 128 -0.12 12.99 1.63
N THR A 129 0.25 11.71 1.65
CA THR A 129 0.48 10.91 0.43
C THR A 129 -0.82 10.32 -0.12
N CYS A 130 -1.68 9.81 0.74
CA CYS A 130 -2.91 9.11 0.35
C CYS A 130 -3.89 10.00 -0.47
N PRO A 131 -4.21 11.25 -0.09
CA PRO A 131 -5.06 12.11 -0.89
C PRO A 131 -4.48 12.42 -2.27
N TYR A 132 -3.16 12.56 -2.36
CA TYR A 132 -2.48 12.83 -3.62
C TYR A 132 -2.58 11.63 -4.58
N LEU A 133 -2.41 10.41 -4.07
CA LEU A 133 -2.64 9.19 -4.84
C LEU A 133 -4.10 9.08 -5.32
N PHE A 134 -5.05 9.42 -4.45
CA PHE A 134 -6.48 9.42 -4.78
C PHE A 134 -6.80 10.40 -5.93
N GLU A 135 -6.29 11.61 -5.88
CA GLU A 135 -6.49 12.63 -6.93
C GLU A 135 -5.94 12.20 -8.30
N LEU A 136 -4.86 11.41 -8.29
CA LEU A 136 -4.25 10.85 -9.50
C LEU A 136 -4.93 9.57 -9.99
N ASN A 137 -6.03 9.16 -9.37
CA ASN A 137 -6.80 7.98 -9.78
C ASN A 137 -5.94 6.71 -9.79
N THR A 138 -5.07 6.55 -8.79
CA THR A 138 -4.18 5.39 -8.63
C THR A 138 -4.79 4.33 -7.74
N VAL A 139 -4.24 3.13 -7.72
CA VAL A 139 -4.53 2.12 -6.70
C VAL A 139 -3.24 1.80 -5.97
N ALA A 140 -3.24 1.90 -4.64
CA ALA A 140 -2.02 1.74 -3.87
C ALA A 140 -2.22 0.79 -2.67
N TYR A 141 -1.26 -0.13 -2.50
CA TYR A 141 -1.20 -1.07 -1.39
C TYR A 141 -0.15 -0.65 -0.37
N PHE A 142 -0.54 -0.68 0.90
CA PHE A 142 0.31 -0.40 2.07
C PHE A 142 0.14 -1.47 3.12
N ALA A 143 1.17 -1.70 3.93
CA ALA A 143 1.09 -2.58 5.09
C ALA A 143 1.44 -1.85 6.38
N LEU A 144 0.77 -2.24 7.46
CA LEU A 144 1.10 -1.92 8.84
C LEU A 144 1.30 -3.23 9.61
N LEU A 145 2.37 -3.34 10.38
CA LEU A 145 2.53 -4.43 11.33
C LEU A 145 1.67 -4.19 12.57
N ARG A 146 0.89 -5.19 12.92
CA ARG A 146 0.02 -5.16 14.09
C ARG A 146 0.81 -4.88 15.37
N GLY A 147 0.28 -4.01 16.22
CA GLY A 147 0.89 -3.67 17.49
C GLY A 147 2.16 -2.80 17.43
N ARG A 148 2.54 -2.31 16.25
CA ARG A 148 3.71 -1.43 16.08
C ARG A 148 3.39 0.06 16.14
N HIS A 149 2.13 0.42 15.99
CA HIS A 149 1.67 1.81 15.95
C HIS A 149 0.72 2.13 17.09
N SER A 150 0.72 3.37 17.54
CA SER A 150 -0.25 3.87 18.50
C SER A 150 -1.67 3.87 17.90
N PHE A 151 -2.67 3.76 18.76
CA PHE A 151 -4.07 3.88 18.36
C PHE A 151 -4.34 5.18 17.57
N LYS A 152 -3.71 6.28 17.98
CA LYS A 152 -3.85 7.59 17.31
C LYS A 152 -3.35 7.55 15.87
N THR A 153 -2.21 6.94 15.61
CA THR A 153 -1.64 6.80 14.26
C THR A 153 -2.50 5.89 13.39
N VAL A 154 -2.92 4.73 13.92
CA VAL A 154 -3.81 3.80 13.19
C VAL A 154 -5.14 4.47 12.87
N ALA A 155 -5.72 5.24 13.80
CA ALA A 155 -6.95 5.97 13.58
C ALA A 155 -6.82 7.01 12.45
N ARG A 156 -5.71 7.76 12.40
CA ARG A 156 -5.43 8.72 11.31
C ARG A 156 -5.33 8.02 9.96
N ILE A 157 -4.63 6.90 9.89
CA ILE A 157 -4.51 6.11 8.66
C ILE A 157 -5.88 5.59 8.23
N ARG A 158 -6.65 5.02 9.16
CA ARG A 158 -8.01 4.53 8.90
C ARG A 158 -8.94 5.64 8.36
N ASP A 159 -8.88 6.82 8.96
CA ASP A 159 -9.76 7.92 8.57
C ASP A 159 -9.40 8.45 7.18
N THR A 160 -8.15 8.32 6.75
CA THR A 160 -7.65 8.81 5.46
C THR A 160 -7.77 7.78 4.34
N THR A 161 -7.53 6.50 4.60
CA THR A 161 -7.57 5.44 3.56
C THR A 161 -8.99 5.14 3.08
N GLN A 162 -9.13 4.63 1.86
CA GLN A 162 -10.42 4.16 1.33
C GLN A 162 -10.75 2.76 1.83
N VAL A 163 -9.75 1.88 1.93
CA VAL A 163 -9.93 0.50 2.37
C VAL A 163 -8.92 0.16 3.47
N LEU A 164 -9.40 -0.34 4.59
CA LEU A 164 -8.57 -0.89 5.67
C LEU A 164 -8.96 -2.34 5.91
N LEU A 165 -8.00 -3.24 5.77
CA LEU A 165 -8.16 -4.67 5.96
C LEU A 165 -7.38 -5.13 7.20
N ASP A 166 -8.04 -5.90 8.04
CA ASP A 166 -7.39 -6.66 9.11
C ASP A 166 -7.10 -8.08 8.61
N VAL A 167 -5.82 -8.42 8.48
CA VAL A 167 -5.36 -9.71 7.97
C VAL A 167 -4.72 -10.49 9.11
N TYR A 168 -5.22 -11.67 9.38
CA TYR A 168 -4.74 -12.50 10.47
C TYR A 168 -4.82 -14.00 10.12
N ASN A 169 -4.02 -14.80 10.81
CA ASN A 169 -4.04 -16.23 10.68
C ASN A 169 -4.96 -16.85 11.73
N TYR A 170 -5.89 -17.70 11.30
CA TYR A 170 -6.76 -18.47 12.17
C TYR A 170 -6.83 -19.91 11.67
N GLN A 171 -6.44 -20.87 12.50
CA GLN A 171 -6.43 -22.31 12.16
C GLN A 171 -5.74 -22.60 10.81
N ASP A 172 -4.52 -22.08 10.65
CA ASP A 172 -3.69 -22.21 9.43
C ASP A 172 -4.32 -21.63 8.15
N LYS A 173 -5.33 -20.76 8.31
CA LYS A 173 -5.96 -20.03 7.22
C LYS A 173 -5.72 -18.54 7.37
N VAL A 174 -5.42 -17.88 6.25
CA VAL A 174 -5.39 -16.43 6.19
C VAL A 174 -6.82 -15.91 6.14
N CYS A 175 -7.19 -15.13 7.14
CA CYS A 175 -8.49 -14.49 7.25
C CYS A 175 -8.36 -13.00 7.02
N VAL A 176 -9.36 -12.41 6.38
CA VAL A 176 -9.42 -10.97 6.10
C VAL A 176 -10.74 -10.43 6.66
N HIS A 177 -10.63 -9.35 7.42
CA HIS A 177 -11.77 -8.62 7.92
C HIS A 177 -11.68 -7.15 7.48
N PRO A 178 -12.57 -6.67 6.60
CA PRO A 178 -12.65 -5.26 6.25
C PRO A 178 -13.06 -4.43 7.48
N LEU A 179 -12.24 -3.45 7.83
CA LEU A 179 -12.52 -2.47 8.90
C LEU A 179 -13.06 -1.16 8.34
N LYS A 180 -12.85 -0.95 7.04
CA LYS A 180 -13.34 0.19 6.27
C LYS A 180 -13.37 -0.18 4.79
#